data_fae5223d1dc6126f48466e14f784aede
#
_entry.id   fae5223d1dc6126f48466e14f784aede
#
_cell.length_a   1.000
_cell.length_b   1.000
_cell.length_c   1.000
_cell.angle_alpha   90.00
_cell.angle_beta   90.00
_cell.angle_gamma   90.00
#
_symmetry.space_group_name_H-M   'P 1'
#
loop_
_entity.id
_entity.type
_entity.pdbx_description
1 polymer ?
#
loop_
_entity_poly.entity_id
_entity_poly.type
_entity_poly.pdbx_seq_one_letter_code
_entity_poly.pdbx_strand_id
1 'polypeptide(L)'
;MPIAWLFSKLLKTLWTVENNPLNPLGLWLNFAQLFYFPFVFIAFYKAPEQMPTALAIITGAHLFPYAWYYKTKAYAIMAGIISVGATVVGSIADNSGFAVAIFMVAGLAALVGFLWISVKKNERSYNQLMQQ
;
A
#
# COMPACT_ATOMS: atom_id res chain seq x y z
N MET A 1 13.54 0.67 5.61
CA MET A 1 13.28 2.12 5.56
C MET A 1 14.42 3.00 5.00
N PRO A 2 15.71 2.56 4.87
CA PRO A 2 16.77 3.44 4.35
C PRO A 2 16.53 3.89 2.88
N ILE A 3 16.00 3.02 2.05
CA ILE A 3 15.71 3.32 0.63
C ILE A 3 14.64 4.41 0.50
N ALA A 4 13.54 4.31 1.26
CA ALA A 4 12.48 5.30 1.23
C ALA A 4 12.95 6.68 1.74
N TRP A 5 13.83 6.71 2.75
CA TRP A 5 14.47 7.92 3.23
C TRP A 5 15.38 8.55 2.15
N LEU A 6 16.15 7.72 1.44
CA LEU A 6 16.99 8.17 0.33
C LEU A 6 16.15 8.80 -0.79
N PHE A 7 15.05 8.14 -1.19
CA PHE A 7 14.12 8.68 -2.18
C PHE A 7 13.44 9.96 -1.71
N SER A 8 13.09 10.10 -0.44
CA SER A 8 12.49 11.34 0.06
C SER A 8 13.46 12.52 -0.04
N LYS A 9 14.76 12.30 0.19
CA LYS A 9 15.80 13.30 -0.01
C LYS A 9 15.97 13.67 -1.49
N LEU A 10 16.01 12.68 -2.37
CA LEU A 10 16.13 12.90 -3.82
C LEU A 10 14.94 13.68 -4.39
N LEU A 11 13.72 13.37 -3.92
CA LEU A 11 12.48 14.00 -4.37
C LEU A 11 12.15 15.28 -3.58
N LYS A 12 13.00 15.68 -2.63
CA LYS A 12 12.78 16.85 -1.75
C LYS A 12 11.41 16.84 -1.06
N THR A 13 10.93 15.63 -0.68
CA THR A 13 9.67 15.48 0.03
C THR A 13 9.88 15.54 1.54
N LEU A 14 8.91 16.09 2.26
CA LEU A 14 8.94 16.11 3.73
C LEU A 14 8.75 14.68 4.24
N TRP A 15 9.81 14.13 4.86
CA TRP A 15 9.76 12.79 5.46
C TRP A 15 8.94 12.76 6.75
N THR A 16 9.03 13.83 7.53
CA THR A 16 8.35 13.96 8.81
C THR A 16 7.81 15.37 8.94
N VAL A 17 6.55 15.50 9.30
CA VAL A 17 5.97 16.80 9.66
C VAL A 17 6.18 16.98 11.16
N GLU A 18 6.93 18.00 11.54
CA GLU A 18 7.17 18.32 12.95
C GLU A 18 5.82 18.57 13.66
N ASN A 19 5.71 18.03 14.89
CA ASN A 19 4.51 18.13 15.73
C ASN A 19 3.24 17.45 15.19
N ASN A 20 3.34 16.52 14.22
CA ASN A 20 2.19 15.73 13.82
C ASN A 20 1.98 14.56 14.81
N PRO A 21 0.86 14.54 15.57
CA PRO A 21 0.59 13.49 16.56
C PRO A 21 0.41 12.09 15.92
N LEU A 22 0.23 12.02 14.60
CA LEU A 22 0.08 10.76 13.88
C LEU A 22 1.41 10.12 13.46
N ASN A 23 2.55 10.82 13.58
CA ASN A 23 3.86 10.26 13.21
C ASN A 23 4.17 8.92 13.89
N PRO A 24 3.95 8.75 15.23
CA PRO A 24 4.15 7.45 15.89
C PRO A 24 3.23 6.37 15.32
N LEU A 25 1.99 6.70 15.00
CA LEU A 25 1.04 5.73 14.44
C LEU A 25 1.49 5.19 13.08
N GLY A 26 2.01 6.05 12.20
CA GLY A 26 2.57 5.62 10.92
C GLY A 26 3.71 4.61 11.10
N LEU A 27 4.57 4.84 12.10
CA LEU A 27 5.64 3.91 12.45
C LEU A 27 5.08 2.57 12.98
N TRP A 28 4.11 2.60 13.89
CA TRP A 28 3.47 1.40 14.44
C TRP A 28 2.74 0.59 13.36
N LEU A 29 2.08 1.23 12.40
CA LEU A 29 1.46 0.55 11.28
C LEU A 29 2.49 -0.20 10.42
N ASN A 30 3.68 0.38 10.21
CA ASN A 30 4.77 -0.31 9.51
C ASN A 30 5.31 -1.50 10.32
N PHE A 31 5.43 -1.38 11.65
CA PHE A 31 5.85 -2.50 12.48
C PHE A 31 4.81 -3.61 12.53
N ALA A 32 3.52 -3.28 12.52
CA ALA A 32 2.45 -4.28 12.48
C ALA A 32 2.58 -5.24 11.29
N GLN A 33 3.12 -4.78 10.16
CA GLN A 33 3.37 -5.62 9.00
C GLN A 33 4.34 -6.79 9.31
N LEU A 34 5.29 -6.61 10.21
CA LEU A 34 6.25 -7.64 10.57
C LEU A 34 5.60 -8.84 11.26
N PHE A 35 4.48 -8.63 11.96
CA PHE A 35 3.73 -9.71 12.62
C PHE A 35 3.02 -10.64 11.64
N TYR A 36 2.92 -10.29 10.37
CA TYR A 36 2.38 -11.17 9.33
C TYR A 36 3.44 -12.10 8.71
N PHE A 37 4.74 -11.82 8.89
CA PHE A 37 5.81 -12.67 8.36
C PHE A 37 5.77 -14.12 8.83
N PRO A 38 5.45 -14.44 10.11
CA PRO A 38 5.31 -15.83 10.53
C PRO A 38 4.30 -16.61 9.67
N PHE A 39 3.19 -15.98 9.28
CA PHE A 39 2.21 -16.60 8.39
C PHE A 39 2.77 -16.82 6.98
N VAL A 40 3.53 -15.86 6.45
CA VAL A 40 4.19 -16.00 5.14
C VAL A 40 5.20 -17.16 5.17
N PHE A 41 5.94 -17.33 6.26
CA PHE A 41 6.86 -18.46 6.42
C PHE A 41 6.11 -19.79 6.48
N ILE A 42 4.97 -19.87 7.17
CA ILE A 42 4.13 -21.06 7.18
C ILE A 42 3.63 -21.38 5.77
N ALA A 43 3.15 -20.40 5.03
CA ALA A 43 2.73 -20.56 3.64
C ALA A 43 3.89 -21.07 2.78
N PHE A 44 5.08 -20.48 2.91
CA PHE A 44 6.28 -20.91 2.18
C PHE A 44 6.64 -22.38 2.41
N TYR A 45 6.54 -22.87 3.66
CA TYR A 45 6.89 -24.26 3.98
C TYR A 45 5.77 -25.26 3.69
N LYS A 46 4.50 -24.88 3.84
CA LYS A 46 3.35 -25.78 3.73
C LYS A 46 2.72 -25.79 2.34
N ALA A 47 2.72 -24.65 1.66
CA ALA A 47 2.10 -24.47 0.36
C ALA A 47 2.85 -23.37 -0.42
N PRO A 48 4.09 -23.64 -0.89
CA PRO A 48 4.94 -22.65 -1.52
C PRO A 48 4.30 -22.01 -2.76
N GLU A 49 3.43 -22.75 -3.46
CA GLU A 49 2.66 -22.24 -4.60
C GLU A 49 1.63 -21.17 -4.21
N GLN A 50 1.16 -21.17 -2.97
CA GLN A 50 0.19 -20.18 -2.46
C GLN A 50 0.85 -18.97 -1.80
N MET A 51 2.16 -19.04 -1.58
CA MET A 51 2.90 -17.97 -0.90
C MET A 51 2.77 -16.60 -1.59
N PRO A 52 2.84 -16.49 -2.94
CA PRO A 52 2.64 -15.22 -3.62
C PRO A 52 1.26 -14.61 -3.38
N THR A 53 0.23 -15.47 -3.38
CA THR A 53 -1.16 -15.06 -3.08
C THR A 53 -1.30 -14.58 -1.63
N ALA A 54 -0.77 -15.33 -0.67
CA ALA A 54 -0.76 -14.95 0.74
C ALA A 54 -0.06 -13.60 0.96
N LEU A 55 1.10 -13.40 0.33
CA LEU A 55 1.86 -12.15 0.41
C LEU A 55 1.08 -10.98 -0.20
N ALA A 56 0.43 -11.18 -1.35
CA ALA A 56 -0.38 -10.16 -2.01
C ALA A 56 -1.60 -9.75 -1.17
N ILE A 57 -2.29 -10.73 -0.53
CA ILE A 57 -3.41 -10.47 0.37
C ILE A 57 -2.94 -9.63 1.58
N ILE A 58 -1.85 -10.02 2.22
CA ILE A 58 -1.30 -9.31 3.37
C ILE A 58 -0.91 -7.87 2.98
N THR A 59 -0.23 -7.70 1.85
CA THR A 59 0.18 -6.37 1.37
C THR A 59 -1.03 -5.51 1.06
N GLY A 60 -2.05 -6.06 0.39
CA GLY A 60 -3.31 -5.36 0.14
C GLY A 60 -4.02 -4.95 1.43
N ALA A 61 -4.21 -5.88 2.35
CA ALA A 61 -4.86 -5.62 3.64
C ALA A 61 -4.11 -4.56 4.46
N HIS A 62 -2.78 -4.55 4.39
CA HIS A 62 -1.94 -3.56 5.08
C HIS A 62 -2.18 -2.12 4.59
N LEU A 63 -2.67 -1.92 3.38
CA LEU A 63 -3.01 -0.59 2.86
C LEU A 63 -4.25 0.00 3.55
N PHE A 64 -5.14 -0.81 4.11
CA PHE A 64 -6.42 -0.35 4.66
C PHE A 64 -6.28 0.71 5.76
N PRO A 65 -5.43 0.57 6.79
CA PRO A 65 -5.23 1.57 7.83
C PRO A 65 -4.73 2.92 7.28
N TYR A 66 -4.03 2.92 6.16
CA TYR A 66 -3.54 4.15 5.54
C TYR A 66 -4.65 5.02 4.96
N ALA A 67 -5.85 4.45 4.69
CA ALA A 67 -7.01 5.24 4.30
C ALA A 67 -7.40 6.25 5.39
N TRP A 68 -7.35 5.83 6.64
CA TRP A 68 -7.59 6.68 7.79
C TRP A 68 -6.40 7.61 8.07
N TYR A 69 -5.18 7.08 8.00
CA TYR A 69 -3.95 7.84 8.25
C TYR A 69 -3.78 9.03 7.29
N TYR A 70 -4.01 8.81 6.00
CA TYR A 70 -3.90 9.85 4.96
C TYR A 70 -5.24 10.51 4.60
N LYS A 71 -6.33 10.17 5.30
CA LYS A 71 -7.69 10.69 5.05
C LYS A 71 -8.12 10.56 3.59
N THR A 72 -7.75 9.46 2.93
CA THR A 72 -8.11 9.20 1.53
C THR A 72 -8.68 7.81 1.34
N LYS A 73 -9.86 7.74 0.71
CA LYS A 73 -10.56 6.47 0.44
C LYS A 73 -9.82 5.58 -0.57
N ALA A 74 -8.89 6.14 -1.34
CA ALA A 74 -8.12 5.40 -2.35
C ALA A 74 -7.43 4.17 -1.74
N TYR A 75 -6.81 4.32 -0.57
CA TYR A 75 -6.16 3.20 0.13
C TYR A 75 -7.14 2.11 0.53
N ALA A 76 -8.32 2.45 1.06
CA ALA A 76 -9.32 1.45 1.47
C ALA A 76 -9.87 0.68 0.26
N ILE A 77 -10.18 1.38 -0.82
CA ILE A 77 -10.68 0.77 -2.06
C ILE A 77 -9.61 -0.17 -2.64
N MET A 78 -8.37 0.29 -2.76
CA MET A 78 -7.29 -0.52 -3.31
C MET A 78 -6.88 -1.67 -2.40
N ALA A 79 -6.98 -1.52 -1.07
CA ALA A 79 -6.81 -2.62 -0.12
C ALA A 79 -7.77 -3.77 -0.42
N GLY A 80 -9.06 -3.46 -0.61
CA GLY A 80 -10.07 -4.44 -0.99
C GLY A 80 -9.81 -5.07 -2.36
N ILE A 81 -9.54 -4.25 -3.37
CA ILE A 81 -9.27 -4.72 -4.73
C ILE A 81 -8.05 -5.63 -4.78
N ILE A 82 -6.94 -5.26 -4.13
CA ILE A 82 -5.71 -6.05 -4.15
C ILE A 82 -5.91 -7.35 -3.36
N SER A 83 -6.48 -7.30 -2.16
CA SER A 83 -6.63 -8.50 -1.33
C SER A 83 -7.61 -9.50 -1.91
N VAL A 84 -8.81 -9.06 -2.30
CA VAL A 84 -9.84 -9.93 -2.89
C VAL A 84 -9.43 -10.36 -4.29
N GLY A 85 -8.91 -9.42 -5.10
CA GLY A 85 -8.45 -9.71 -6.46
C GLY A 85 -7.28 -10.69 -6.49
N ALA A 86 -6.32 -10.59 -5.57
CA ALA A 86 -5.23 -11.56 -5.45
C ALA A 86 -5.74 -12.97 -5.12
N THR A 87 -6.77 -13.06 -4.25
CA THR A 87 -7.43 -14.34 -3.95
C THR A 87 -8.08 -14.94 -5.19
N VAL A 88 -8.82 -14.13 -5.95
CA VAL A 88 -9.50 -14.57 -7.18
C VAL A 88 -8.48 -14.98 -8.25
N VAL A 89 -7.48 -14.14 -8.50
CA VAL A 89 -6.42 -14.42 -9.50
C VAL A 89 -5.64 -15.67 -9.12
N GLY A 90 -5.25 -15.83 -7.84
CA GLY A 90 -4.55 -17.02 -7.37
C GLY A 90 -5.38 -18.29 -7.55
N SER A 91 -6.69 -18.23 -7.28
CA SER A 91 -7.59 -19.38 -7.43
C SER A 91 -7.84 -19.76 -8.89
N ILE A 92 -7.99 -18.78 -9.80
CA ILE A 92 -8.25 -19.02 -11.23
C ILE A 92 -6.99 -19.46 -11.98
N ALA A 93 -5.83 -18.90 -11.60
CA ALA A 93 -4.55 -19.16 -12.27
C ALA A 93 -3.76 -20.32 -11.62
N ASP A 94 -4.42 -21.26 -10.95
CA ASP A 94 -3.81 -22.39 -10.26
C ASP A 94 -2.61 -21.99 -9.37
N ASN A 95 -2.77 -20.90 -8.62
CA ASN A 95 -1.73 -20.28 -7.80
C ASN A 95 -0.48 -19.85 -8.58
N SER A 96 -0.60 -19.49 -9.86
CA SER A 96 0.49 -18.92 -10.62
C SER A 96 1.04 -17.66 -9.94
N GLY A 97 2.20 -17.79 -9.31
CA GLY A 97 2.86 -16.67 -8.64
C GLY A 97 3.14 -15.50 -9.58
N PHE A 98 3.36 -15.76 -10.85
CA PHE A 98 3.57 -14.73 -11.87
C PHE A 98 2.31 -13.92 -12.15
N ALA A 99 1.14 -14.60 -12.29
CA ALA A 99 -0.14 -13.92 -12.51
C ALA A 99 -0.50 -13.02 -11.32
N VAL A 100 -0.34 -13.54 -10.10
CA VAL A 100 -0.56 -12.77 -8.86
C VAL A 100 0.38 -11.59 -8.75
N ALA A 101 1.66 -11.75 -9.10
CA ALA A 101 2.65 -10.68 -9.07
C ALA A 101 2.30 -9.56 -10.06
N ILE A 102 1.92 -9.88 -11.29
CA ILE A 102 1.49 -8.89 -12.29
C ILE A 102 0.25 -8.14 -11.77
N PHE A 103 -0.75 -8.87 -11.27
CA PHE A 103 -1.96 -8.25 -10.71
C PHE A 103 -1.62 -7.29 -9.57
N MET A 104 -0.74 -7.68 -8.66
CA MET A 104 -0.30 -6.87 -7.53
C MET A 104 0.42 -5.60 -8.01
N VAL A 105 1.35 -5.72 -8.95
CA VAL A 105 2.08 -4.56 -9.53
C VAL A 105 1.10 -3.60 -10.21
N ALA A 106 0.16 -4.11 -11.00
CA ALA A 106 -0.88 -3.30 -11.64
C ALA A 106 -1.74 -2.57 -10.61
N GLY A 107 -2.16 -3.26 -9.53
CA GLY A 107 -2.93 -2.68 -8.44
C GLY A 107 -2.18 -1.54 -7.71
N LEU A 108 -0.90 -1.76 -7.40
CA LEU A 108 -0.08 -0.74 -6.77
C LEU A 108 0.18 0.45 -7.71
N ALA A 109 0.39 0.22 -9.00
CA ALA A 109 0.53 1.27 -10.00
C ALA A 109 -0.76 2.11 -10.11
N ALA A 110 -1.93 1.46 -10.10
CA ALA A 110 -3.22 2.13 -10.08
C ALA A 110 -3.39 2.99 -8.81
N LEU A 111 -3.00 2.48 -7.63
CA LEU A 111 -3.01 3.25 -6.39
C LEU A 111 -2.16 4.52 -6.51
N VAL A 112 -0.94 4.41 -7.03
CA VAL A 112 -0.05 5.57 -7.26
C VAL A 112 -0.73 6.58 -8.19
N GLY A 113 -1.36 6.13 -9.27
CA GLY A 113 -2.12 7.00 -10.19
C GLY A 113 -3.27 7.73 -9.50
N PHE A 114 -4.07 7.04 -8.70
CA PHE A 114 -5.17 7.66 -7.93
C PHE A 114 -4.65 8.68 -6.90
N LEU A 115 -3.56 8.37 -6.21
CA LEU A 115 -2.96 9.30 -5.26
C LEU A 115 -2.41 10.54 -5.96
N TRP A 116 -1.78 10.39 -7.11
CA TRP A 116 -1.27 11.50 -7.91
C TRP A 116 -2.40 12.45 -8.35
N ILE A 117 -3.51 11.90 -8.84
CA ILE A 117 -4.69 12.69 -9.22
C ILE A 117 -5.26 13.43 -8.00
N SER A 118 -5.34 12.75 -6.85
CA SER A 118 -5.85 13.35 -5.60
C SER A 118 -4.99 14.52 -5.13
N VAL A 119 -3.67 14.38 -5.17
CA VAL A 119 -2.73 15.46 -4.81
C VAL A 119 -2.90 16.66 -5.72
N LYS A 120 -2.91 16.45 -7.05
CA LYS A 120 -3.10 17.55 -8.01
C LYS A 120 -4.43 18.28 -7.83
N LYS A 121 -5.50 17.54 -7.49
CA LYS A 121 -6.81 18.16 -7.21
C LYS A 121 -6.76 19.05 -5.97
N ASN A 122 -6.13 18.57 -4.89
CA ASN A 122 -6.00 19.32 -3.65
C ASN A 122 -5.14 20.58 -3.81
N GLU A 123 -4.04 20.50 -4.55
CA GLU A 123 -3.20 21.66 -4.88
C GLU A 123 -3.97 22.74 -5.65
N ARG A 124 -4.77 22.35 -6.63
CA ARG A 124 -5.62 23.30 -7.37
C ARG A 124 -6.64 24.00 -6.48
N SER A 125 -7.31 23.23 -5.60
CA SER A 125 -8.28 23.80 -4.67
C SER A 125 -7.63 24.76 -3.68
N TYR A 126 -6.43 24.43 -3.17
CA TYR A 126 -5.66 25.30 -2.27
C TYR A 126 -5.27 26.62 -2.96
N ASN A 127 -4.74 26.55 -4.17
CA ASN A 127 -4.36 27.73 -4.94
C ASN A 127 -5.54 28.65 -5.27
N GLN A 128 -6.72 28.10 -5.51
CA GLN A 128 -7.95 28.87 -5.71
C GLN A 128 -8.39 29.64 -4.46
N LEU A 129 -8.25 29.03 -3.29
CA LEU A 129 -8.61 29.66 -2.00
C LEU A 129 -7.62 30.79 -1.63
N MET A 130 -6.37 30.70 -2.05
CA MET A 130 -5.35 31.72 -1.77
C MET A 130 -5.44 32.94 -2.73
N GLN A 131 -6.25 32.86 -3.78
CA GLN A 131 -6.46 33.96 -4.74
C GLN A 131 -7.74 34.76 -4.48
N GLN A 132 -8.53 34.36 -3.47
CA GLN A 132 -9.73 35.09 -2.98
C GLN A 132 -9.39 35.97 -1.79
#